data_c18bfc8c98e3b03d451c2ab5fd3b20cd
#
_entry.id   c18bfc8c98e3b03d451c2ab5fd3b20cd
#
_cell.length_a   1.000
_cell.length_b   1.000
_cell.length_c   1.000
_cell.angle_alpha   90.00
_cell.angle_beta   90.00
_cell.angle_gamma   90.00
#
_symmetry.space_group_name_H-M   'P 1'
#
loop_
_entity.id
_entity.type
_entity.pdbx_description
1 polymer ?
#
loop_
_entity_poly.entity_id
_entity_poly.type
_entity_poly.pdbx_seq_one_letter_code
_entity_poly.pdbx_strand_id
1 'polypeptide(L)'
;MFHHLRIFIFGGRTSVDMQADTLDELYSFDTSLQEWTRYEKSADAANWPEKRSYHSMVSSADQLFVFGGCAEKGRLNNLWQYDTTNKLWTQLPTPDADQLPARGGCALVYLNNALWVFGGFCGHELGDIASFDLVTQTWNYLKGAKISPRSVFAFGCLNNVLIGHGGEQNPSELGHAGAGEFADDVVIIQPTKENGDRVEAKRLEFEEAIGGKRGWHAGAVIKNTFYVFGGNTTENERDNTLLAIEFQS
;
A
#
# COMPACT_ATOMS: atom_id res chain seq x y z
N MET A 1 -20.05 -23.23 5.92
CA MET A 1 -20.06 -21.99 6.70
C MET A 1 -19.63 -20.90 5.72
N PHE A 2 -20.56 -20.06 5.25
CA PHE A 2 -20.24 -18.98 4.30
C PHE A 2 -19.58 -17.86 5.12
N HIS A 3 -18.32 -17.61 4.88
CA HIS A 3 -17.66 -16.43 5.42
C HIS A 3 -18.25 -15.22 4.68
N HIS A 4 -18.92 -14.34 5.40
CA HIS A 4 -19.32 -13.04 4.87
C HIS A 4 -18.06 -12.23 4.55
N LEU A 5 -17.74 -12.11 3.27
CA LEU A 5 -16.62 -11.29 2.82
C LEU A 5 -17.07 -9.82 2.84
N ARG A 6 -16.36 -8.98 3.60
CA ARG A 6 -16.57 -7.54 3.62
C ARG A 6 -15.40 -6.83 2.96
N ILE A 7 -15.70 -5.88 2.10
CA ILE A 7 -14.73 -4.99 1.50
C ILE A 7 -14.77 -3.67 2.25
N PHE A 8 -13.64 -3.22 2.81
CA PHE A 8 -13.56 -1.96 3.52
C PHE A 8 -12.93 -0.88 2.63
N ILE A 9 -13.44 0.35 2.74
CA ILE A 9 -12.94 1.54 2.07
C ILE A 9 -12.77 2.63 3.13
N PHE A 10 -11.60 3.26 3.17
CA PHE A 10 -11.30 4.37 4.06
C PHE A 10 -10.74 5.55 3.29
N GLY A 11 -11.17 6.77 3.63
CA GLY A 11 -10.60 8.00 3.10
C GLY A 11 -10.74 8.14 1.59
N GLY A 12 -9.71 8.72 0.98
CA GLY A 12 -9.66 9.01 -0.43
C GLY A 12 -9.82 10.49 -0.73
N ARG A 13 -10.20 10.83 -1.95
CA ARG A 13 -10.33 12.19 -2.44
C ARG A 13 -11.58 12.34 -3.30
N THR A 14 -12.21 13.51 -3.28
CA THR A 14 -13.46 13.77 -4.02
C THR A 14 -13.26 13.93 -5.53
N SER A 15 -12.04 14.25 -5.98
CA SER A 15 -11.67 14.30 -7.39
C SER A 15 -10.18 14.04 -7.59
N VAL A 16 -9.73 13.98 -8.84
CA VAL A 16 -8.31 13.85 -9.20
C VAL A 16 -7.51 15.14 -9.00
N ASP A 17 -8.20 16.27 -8.82
CA ASP A 17 -7.55 17.54 -8.52
C ASP A 17 -6.88 17.51 -7.15
N MET A 18 -5.62 17.93 -7.07
CA MET A 18 -4.88 18.00 -5.82
C MET A 18 -5.44 19.03 -4.83
N GLN A 19 -6.27 19.95 -5.28
CA GLN A 19 -7.00 20.90 -4.43
C GLN A 19 -8.32 20.32 -3.89
N ALA A 20 -8.75 19.15 -4.39
CA ALA A 20 -9.98 18.52 -3.92
C ALA A 20 -9.84 18.02 -2.48
N ASP A 21 -10.97 18.06 -1.76
CA ASP A 21 -11.04 17.61 -0.37
C ASP A 21 -10.64 16.14 -0.19
N THR A 22 -9.83 15.90 0.81
CA THR A 22 -9.56 14.55 1.31
C THR A 22 -10.66 14.09 2.27
N LEU A 23 -10.88 12.79 2.32
CA LEU A 23 -11.94 12.16 3.11
C LEU A 23 -11.34 11.36 4.28
N ASP A 24 -12.17 11.05 5.26
CA ASP A 24 -11.85 10.21 6.42
C ASP A 24 -12.99 9.26 6.81
N GLU A 25 -13.96 9.11 5.91
CA GLU A 25 -15.05 8.15 6.12
C GLU A 25 -14.55 6.71 5.98
N LEU A 26 -15.12 5.85 6.81
CA LEU A 26 -14.98 4.40 6.72
C LEU A 26 -16.30 3.78 6.28
N TYR A 27 -16.23 2.96 5.24
CA TYR A 27 -17.34 2.16 4.73
C TYR A 27 -16.97 0.70 4.65
N SER A 28 -17.96 -0.19 4.78
CA SER A 28 -17.81 -1.57 4.34
C SER A 28 -18.94 -1.97 3.39
N PHE A 29 -18.63 -2.83 2.45
CA PHE A 29 -19.58 -3.50 1.57
C PHE A 29 -19.65 -4.98 1.93
N ASP A 30 -20.83 -5.46 2.32
CA ASP A 30 -21.09 -6.88 2.53
C ASP A 30 -21.41 -7.53 1.18
N THR A 31 -20.55 -8.43 0.71
CA THR A 31 -20.69 -9.03 -0.62
C THR A 31 -21.85 -10.03 -0.72
N SER A 32 -22.32 -10.57 0.41
CA SER A 32 -23.44 -11.52 0.44
C SER A 32 -24.77 -10.80 0.47
N LEU A 33 -24.88 -9.73 1.26
CA LEU A 33 -26.10 -8.92 1.38
C LEU A 33 -26.17 -7.84 0.29
N GLN A 34 -25.02 -7.51 -0.35
CA GLN A 34 -24.88 -6.40 -1.30
C GLN A 34 -25.25 -5.04 -0.68
N GLU A 35 -24.90 -4.85 0.58
CA GLU A 35 -25.24 -3.66 1.36
C GLU A 35 -23.99 -2.91 1.79
N TRP A 36 -24.09 -1.56 1.77
CA TRP A 36 -23.08 -0.66 2.30
C TRP A 36 -23.40 -0.28 3.74
N THR A 37 -22.39 -0.29 4.59
CA THR A 37 -22.44 0.24 5.94
C THR A 37 -21.45 1.41 6.06
N ARG A 38 -21.90 2.56 6.51
CA ARG A 38 -21.06 3.69 6.93
C ARG A 38 -20.80 3.58 8.42
N TYR A 39 -19.55 3.79 8.81
CA TYR A 39 -19.15 3.83 10.21
C TYR A 39 -19.03 5.28 10.65
N GLU A 40 -19.82 5.65 11.67
CA GLU A 40 -19.85 7.01 12.18
C GLU A 40 -18.65 7.26 13.12
N LYS A 41 -18.11 8.47 13.06
CA LYS A 41 -17.09 8.91 14.01
C LYS A 41 -17.69 8.93 15.42
N SER A 42 -16.93 8.42 16.39
CA SER A 42 -17.28 8.61 17.78
C SER A 42 -17.25 10.10 18.14
N ALA A 43 -17.94 10.47 19.23
CA ALA A 43 -17.92 11.84 19.73
C ALA A 43 -16.50 12.32 20.13
N ASP A 44 -15.58 11.39 20.39
CA ASP A 44 -14.16 11.63 20.62
C ASP A 44 -13.40 11.55 19.28
N ALA A 45 -13.36 12.68 18.56
CA ALA A 45 -12.67 12.78 17.28
C ALA A 45 -11.14 12.57 17.38
N ALA A 46 -10.56 12.58 18.58
CA ALA A 46 -9.13 12.36 18.80
C ALA A 46 -8.69 10.93 18.42
N ASN A 47 -9.62 9.98 18.49
CA ASN A 47 -9.38 8.58 18.16
C ASN A 47 -9.89 8.20 16.76
N TRP A 48 -9.74 9.09 15.79
CA TRP A 48 -10.08 8.83 14.39
C TRP A 48 -8.98 9.35 13.47
N PRO A 49 -8.52 8.58 12.47
CA PRO A 49 -7.49 9.05 11.56
C PRO A 49 -7.94 10.32 10.83
N GLU A 50 -7.03 11.27 10.68
CA GLU A 50 -7.28 12.48 9.90
C GLU A 50 -7.57 12.15 8.42
N LYS A 51 -8.26 13.07 7.75
CA LYS A 51 -8.56 13.01 6.32
C LYS A 51 -7.30 12.78 5.50
N ARG A 52 -7.35 11.80 4.58
CA ARG A 52 -6.20 11.42 3.77
C ARG A 52 -6.56 10.75 2.45
N SER A 53 -5.69 10.94 1.47
CA SER A 53 -5.66 10.21 0.21
C SER A 53 -4.29 9.56 0.01
N TYR A 54 -4.13 8.67 -0.96
CA TYR A 54 -2.86 8.00 -1.26
C TYR A 54 -2.22 7.25 -0.07
N HIS A 55 -3.00 6.96 0.95
CA HIS A 55 -2.61 6.05 2.02
C HIS A 55 -2.71 4.59 1.54
N SER A 56 -2.07 3.71 2.26
CA SER A 56 -2.20 2.28 2.05
C SER A 56 -3.00 1.65 3.18
N MET A 57 -3.82 0.66 2.85
CA MET A 57 -4.63 -0.08 3.81
C MET A 57 -4.50 -1.58 3.58
N VAL A 58 -4.36 -2.33 4.66
CA VAL A 58 -4.32 -3.80 4.65
C VAL A 58 -5.16 -4.34 5.80
N SER A 59 -5.68 -5.54 5.64
CA SER A 59 -6.43 -6.26 6.69
C SER A 59 -5.70 -7.51 7.15
N SER A 60 -5.87 -7.84 8.43
CA SER A 60 -5.50 -9.14 8.99
C SER A 60 -6.52 -9.53 10.05
N ALA A 61 -7.17 -10.69 9.89
CA ALA A 61 -8.28 -11.11 10.72
C ALA A 61 -9.34 -9.98 10.86
N ASP A 62 -9.67 -9.58 12.08
CA ASP A 62 -10.65 -8.54 12.38
C ASP A 62 -10.03 -7.13 12.51
N GLN A 63 -8.83 -6.94 11.97
CA GLN A 63 -8.12 -5.65 12.04
C GLN A 63 -7.89 -5.07 10.66
N LEU A 64 -8.04 -3.74 10.53
CA LEU A 64 -7.58 -2.97 9.38
C LEU A 64 -6.41 -2.11 9.83
N PHE A 65 -5.42 -1.95 8.98
CA PHE A 65 -4.27 -1.08 9.22
C PHE A 65 -4.16 -0.05 8.12
N VAL A 66 -3.98 1.22 8.50
CA VAL A 66 -3.84 2.36 7.57
C VAL A 66 -2.53 3.06 7.87
N PHE A 67 -1.71 3.25 6.83
CA PHE A 67 -0.42 3.93 6.95
C PHE A 67 -0.27 5.05 5.94
N GLY A 68 0.29 6.17 6.40
CA GLY A 68 0.72 7.26 5.55
C GLY A 68 -0.40 8.00 4.83
N GLY A 69 -0.10 8.46 3.64
CA GLY A 69 -1.01 9.20 2.77
C GLY A 69 -0.73 10.70 2.75
N CYS A 70 -1.59 11.40 2.02
CA CYS A 70 -1.57 12.86 1.88
C CYS A 70 -2.79 13.44 2.59
N ALA A 71 -2.55 14.28 3.59
CA ALA A 71 -3.55 15.08 4.28
C ALA A 71 -3.67 16.47 3.64
N GLU A 72 -4.50 17.33 4.19
CA GLU A 72 -4.64 18.72 3.76
C GLU A 72 -3.30 19.50 3.87
N LYS A 73 -2.53 19.25 4.91
CA LYS A 73 -1.27 19.97 5.22
C LYS A 73 -0.01 19.15 5.00
N GLY A 74 0.01 18.24 4.07
CA GLY A 74 1.20 17.48 3.72
C GLY A 74 1.02 15.97 3.80
N ARG A 75 2.14 15.27 3.89
CA ARG A 75 2.15 13.81 3.94
C ARG A 75 2.22 13.32 5.37
N LEU A 76 1.80 12.08 5.55
CA LEU A 76 1.70 11.41 6.84
C LEU A 76 2.64 10.21 6.91
N ASN A 77 3.09 9.86 8.13
CA ASN A 77 3.78 8.59 8.41
C ASN A 77 3.19 7.86 9.63
N ASN A 78 2.01 8.31 10.09
CA ASN A 78 1.34 7.65 11.19
C ASN A 78 0.69 6.32 10.75
N LEU A 79 0.62 5.40 11.70
CA LEU A 79 0.01 4.08 11.55
C LEU A 79 -1.22 4.00 12.43
N TRP A 80 -2.32 3.55 11.87
CA TRP A 80 -3.59 3.37 12.56
C TRP A 80 -4.09 1.95 12.42
N GLN A 81 -4.72 1.45 13.47
CA GLN A 81 -5.40 0.16 13.54
C GLN A 81 -6.88 0.38 13.80
N TYR A 82 -7.74 -0.30 13.06
CA TYR A 82 -9.17 -0.34 13.30
C TYR A 82 -9.60 -1.76 13.68
N ASP A 83 -10.19 -1.91 14.85
CA ASP A 83 -10.83 -3.14 15.29
C ASP A 83 -12.25 -3.19 14.72
N THR A 84 -12.52 -4.13 13.80
CA THR A 84 -13.82 -4.24 13.13
C THR A 84 -14.91 -4.79 14.06
N THR A 85 -14.55 -5.50 15.13
CA THR A 85 -15.47 -6.04 16.12
C THR A 85 -15.92 -4.97 17.10
N ASN A 86 -14.95 -4.24 17.70
CA ASN A 86 -15.23 -3.19 18.67
C ASN A 86 -15.51 -1.83 18.03
N LYS A 87 -15.26 -1.69 16.71
CA LYS A 87 -15.45 -0.46 15.91
C LYS A 87 -14.64 0.71 16.45
N LEU A 88 -13.39 0.45 16.83
CA LEU A 88 -12.50 1.43 17.45
C LEU A 88 -11.23 1.60 16.63
N TRP A 89 -10.82 2.86 16.44
CA TRP A 89 -9.52 3.24 15.93
C TRP A 89 -8.52 3.40 17.08
N THR A 90 -7.31 2.98 16.84
CA THR A 90 -6.15 3.17 17.73
C THR A 90 -4.97 3.62 16.89
N GLN A 91 -4.35 4.72 17.27
CA GLN A 91 -3.08 5.11 16.67
C GLN A 91 -1.97 4.26 17.27
N LEU A 92 -1.22 3.59 16.43
CA LEU A 92 -0.05 2.80 16.80
C LEU A 92 1.21 3.69 16.86
N PRO A 93 2.31 3.22 17.47
CA PRO A 93 3.55 3.97 17.53
C PRO A 93 3.98 4.52 16.17
N THR A 94 4.22 5.83 16.11
CA THR A 94 4.69 6.52 14.91
C THR A 94 6.16 6.19 14.66
N PRO A 95 6.61 5.93 13.42
CA PRO A 95 8.00 5.70 13.12
C PRO A 95 8.85 6.96 13.30
N ASP A 96 10.16 6.76 13.42
CA ASP A 96 11.15 7.84 13.34
C ASP A 96 11.10 8.47 11.93
N ALA A 97 10.83 9.76 11.85
CA ALA A 97 10.67 10.49 10.59
C ALA A 97 11.97 10.57 9.76
N ASP A 98 13.14 10.49 10.39
CA ASP A 98 14.42 10.47 9.71
C ASP A 98 14.72 9.10 9.06
N GLN A 99 14.11 8.03 9.59
CA GLN A 99 14.24 6.67 9.07
C GLN A 99 13.10 6.28 8.12
N LEU A 100 11.88 6.73 8.41
CA LEU A 100 10.68 6.47 7.61
C LEU A 100 9.88 7.76 7.44
N PRO A 101 10.25 8.65 6.50
CA PRO A 101 9.60 9.93 6.30
C PRO A 101 8.13 9.77 5.88
N ALA A 102 7.36 10.83 6.11
CA ALA A 102 5.97 10.95 5.71
C ALA A 102 5.81 10.81 4.18
N ARG A 103 4.88 9.97 3.73
CA ARG A 103 4.77 9.53 2.35
C ARG A 103 3.36 9.17 1.91
N GLY A 104 3.08 9.32 0.61
CA GLY A 104 1.92 8.76 -0.05
C GLY A 104 2.32 7.73 -1.10
N GLY A 105 1.37 6.92 -1.59
CA GLY A 105 1.59 5.96 -2.66
C GLY A 105 2.59 4.83 -2.34
N CYS A 106 2.82 4.53 -1.05
CA CYS A 106 3.66 3.42 -0.62
C CYS A 106 2.88 2.09 -0.63
N ALA A 107 3.60 0.98 -0.54
CA ALA A 107 3.01 -0.31 -0.22
C ALA A 107 2.86 -0.50 1.29
N LEU A 108 1.79 -1.19 1.69
CA LEU A 108 1.59 -1.70 3.04
C LEU A 108 1.12 -3.14 2.94
N VAL A 109 1.83 -4.08 3.57
CA VAL A 109 1.52 -5.50 3.53
C VAL A 109 1.61 -6.10 4.92
N TYR A 110 0.65 -6.99 5.25
CA TYR A 110 0.72 -7.82 6.44
C TYR A 110 1.42 -9.14 6.14
N LEU A 111 2.47 -9.45 6.91
CA LEU A 111 3.19 -10.71 6.85
C LEU A 111 3.78 -11.07 8.21
N ASN A 112 3.48 -12.28 8.72
CA ASN A 112 4.08 -12.86 9.93
C ASN A 112 4.00 -11.94 11.17
N ASN A 113 2.79 -11.45 11.50
CA ASN A 113 2.53 -10.52 12.60
C ASN A 113 3.28 -9.17 12.49
N ALA A 114 3.69 -8.80 11.30
CA ALA A 114 4.30 -7.51 11.02
C ALA A 114 3.62 -6.81 9.84
N LEU A 115 3.65 -5.49 9.89
CA LEU A 115 3.24 -4.62 8.79
C LEU A 115 4.50 -4.14 8.07
N TRP A 116 4.55 -4.36 6.77
CA TRP A 116 5.69 -4.01 5.94
C TRP A 116 5.36 -2.80 5.09
N VAL A 117 6.19 -1.79 5.19
CA VAL A 117 6.10 -0.55 4.38
C VAL A 117 7.25 -0.53 3.40
N PHE A 118 6.95 -0.27 2.14
CA PHE A 118 7.95 -0.13 1.09
C PHE A 118 7.65 1.05 0.17
N GLY A 119 8.69 1.81 -0.17
CA GLY A 119 8.63 2.86 -1.17
C GLY A 119 7.65 3.99 -0.85
N GLY A 120 7.11 4.61 -1.86
CA GLY A 120 6.22 5.77 -1.77
C GLY A 120 6.93 7.07 -2.18
N PHE A 121 6.24 8.18 -2.03
CA PHE A 121 6.66 9.50 -2.48
C PHE A 121 6.63 10.52 -1.34
N CYS A 122 7.73 11.26 -1.16
CA CYS A 122 7.86 12.35 -0.18
C CYS A 122 8.37 13.67 -0.78
N GLY A 123 8.20 13.88 -2.08
CA GLY A 123 8.83 14.92 -2.89
C GLY A 123 9.78 14.32 -3.92
N HIS A 124 10.19 13.11 -3.69
CA HIS A 124 10.91 12.18 -4.57
C HIS A 124 10.49 10.76 -4.22
N GLU A 125 10.79 9.82 -5.10
CA GLU A 125 10.49 8.40 -4.90
C GLU A 125 11.41 7.79 -3.84
N LEU A 126 10.84 6.94 -2.99
CA LEU A 126 11.53 6.26 -1.90
C LEU A 126 11.75 4.78 -2.23
N GLY A 127 12.87 4.23 -1.77
CA GLY A 127 13.23 2.82 -1.93
C GLY A 127 13.55 2.11 -0.62
N ASP A 128 13.20 2.76 0.50
CA ASP A 128 13.38 2.22 1.84
C ASP A 128 12.31 1.15 2.18
N ILE A 129 12.67 0.30 3.13
CA ILE A 129 11.78 -0.73 3.66
C ILE A 129 11.82 -0.65 5.18
N ALA A 130 10.63 -0.69 5.78
CA ALA A 130 10.48 -0.82 7.23
C ALA A 130 9.42 -1.85 7.57
N SER A 131 9.51 -2.42 8.76
CA SER A 131 8.45 -3.27 9.31
C SER A 131 8.06 -2.80 10.71
N PHE A 132 6.77 -2.91 11.01
CA PHE A 132 6.23 -2.70 12.34
C PHE A 132 5.80 -4.06 12.91
N ASP A 133 6.45 -4.48 13.97
CA ASP A 133 6.10 -5.70 14.69
C ASP A 133 4.88 -5.46 15.56
N LEU A 134 3.78 -6.19 15.30
CA LEU A 134 2.51 -6.02 16.01
C LEU A 134 2.53 -6.60 17.43
N VAL A 135 3.48 -7.48 17.76
CA VAL A 135 3.60 -8.07 19.09
C VAL A 135 4.39 -7.16 20.01
N THR A 136 5.56 -6.69 19.55
CA THR A 136 6.43 -5.81 20.33
C THR A 136 6.08 -4.34 20.20
N GLN A 137 5.26 -3.98 19.21
CA GLN A 137 4.89 -2.61 18.83
C GLN A 137 6.10 -1.72 18.52
N THR A 138 7.08 -2.27 17.82
CA THR A 138 8.31 -1.59 17.46
C THR A 138 8.53 -1.53 15.95
N TRP A 139 9.12 -0.43 15.49
CA TRP A 139 9.57 -0.27 14.12
C TRP A 139 10.97 -0.81 13.91
N ASN A 140 11.16 -1.53 12.81
CA ASN A 140 12.46 -2.00 12.32
C ASN A 140 12.72 -1.38 10.95
N TYR A 141 13.88 -0.72 10.80
CA TYR A 141 14.31 -0.07 9.56
C TYR A 141 15.32 -0.96 8.86
N LEU A 142 14.97 -1.46 7.69
CA LEU A 142 15.66 -2.57 7.07
C LEU A 142 16.71 -2.10 6.08
N LYS A 143 17.83 -2.80 6.05
CA LYS A 143 18.97 -2.53 5.19
C LYS A 143 19.17 -3.66 4.19
N GLY A 144 19.87 -3.37 3.09
CA GLY A 144 20.31 -4.40 2.14
C GLY A 144 19.46 -4.56 0.88
N ALA A 145 18.20 -4.14 0.87
CA ALA A 145 17.42 -4.15 -0.36
C ALA A 145 17.93 -3.08 -1.34
N LYS A 146 18.36 -3.51 -2.52
CA LYS A 146 18.68 -2.63 -3.64
C LYS A 146 17.55 -2.68 -4.65
N ILE A 147 16.43 -2.03 -4.31
CA ILE A 147 15.29 -1.87 -5.21
C ILE A 147 15.22 -0.40 -5.60
N SER A 148 14.98 -0.16 -6.88
CA SER A 148 14.80 1.21 -7.38
C SER A 148 13.66 1.90 -6.61
N PRO A 149 13.86 3.14 -6.13
CA PRO A 149 12.81 3.93 -5.53
C PRO A 149 11.57 3.98 -6.40
N ARG A 150 10.39 3.88 -5.79
CA ARG A 150 9.12 3.87 -6.53
C ARG A 150 7.92 4.19 -5.67
N SER A 151 6.89 4.73 -6.30
CA SER A 151 5.57 4.93 -5.70
C SER A 151 4.47 4.36 -6.61
N VAL A 152 3.25 4.34 -6.13
CA VAL A 152 2.00 3.99 -6.83
C VAL A 152 2.08 2.70 -7.65
N PHE A 153 2.62 1.67 -7.04
CA PHE A 153 2.86 0.33 -7.60
C PHE A 153 1.98 -0.73 -6.95
N ALA A 154 1.76 -1.84 -7.64
CA ALA A 154 1.08 -3.00 -7.06
C ALA A 154 2.03 -3.77 -6.14
N PHE A 155 1.53 -4.19 -4.98
CA PHE A 155 2.32 -4.94 -3.99
C PHE A 155 1.46 -5.94 -3.23
N GLY A 156 2.05 -7.05 -2.78
CA GLY A 156 1.35 -8.08 -2.03
C GLY A 156 2.30 -9.03 -1.33
N CYS A 157 1.71 -10.03 -0.66
CA CYS A 157 2.46 -11.13 -0.03
C CYS A 157 2.08 -12.44 -0.70
N LEU A 158 3.07 -13.19 -1.17
CA LEU A 158 2.93 -14.49 -1.80
C LEU A 158 3.94 -15.47 -1.18
N ASN A 159 3.46 -16.59 -0.61
CA ASN A 159 4.33 -17.65 -0.05
C ASN A 159 5.43 -17.11 0.89
N ASN A 160 5.06 -16.20 1.81
CA ASN A 160 5.96 -15.55 2.77
C ASN A 160 7.05 -14.65 2.16
N VAL A 161 6.92 -14.26 0.90
CA VAL A 161 7.73 -13.21 0.29
C VAL A 161 6.85 -12.03 -0.11
N LEU A 162 7.40 -10.84 -0.09
CA LEU A 162 6.73 -9.65 -0.58
C LEU A 162 6.99 -9.56 -2.09
N ILE A 163 5.94 -9.27 -2.85
CA ILE A 163 6.03 -9.15 -4.31
C ILE A 163 5.49 -7.79 -4.74
N GLY A 164 6.17 -7.14 -5.67
CA GLY A 164 5.74 -5.88 -6.24
C GLY A 164 5.91 -5.84 -7.75
N HIS A 165 5.11 -5.02 -8.42
CA HIS A 165 5.17 -4.82 -9.88
C HIS A 165 5.08 -3.34 -10.22
N GLY A 166 5.91 -2.89 -11.16
CA GLY A 166 5.85 -1.57 -11.76
C GLY A 166 6.06 -0.41 -10.78
N GLY A 167 5.34 0.66 -10.99
CA GLY A 167 5.37 1.89 -10.20
C GLY A 167 6.12 3.04 -10.83
N GLU A 168 5.86 4.23 -10.34
CA GLU A 168 6.52 5.46 -10.77
C GLU A 168 7.89 5.57 -10.10
N GLN A 169 8.93 5.82 -10.91
CA GLN A 169 10.33 5.97 -10.47
C GLN A 169 10.78 7.43 -10.53
N ASN A 170 10.23 8.19 -11.47
CA ASN A 170 10.38 9.64 -11.55
C ASN A 170 9.02 10.26 -11.86
N PRO A 171 8.58 11.25 -11.08
CA PRO A 171 7.28 11.88 -11.29
C PRO A 171 7.28 12.69 -12.58
N SER A 172 6.11 12.82 -13.20
CA SER A 172 5.91 13.71 -14.33
C SER A 172 6.08 15.19 -13.92
N GLU A 173 6.70 15.99 -14.79
CA GLU A 173 6.73 17.46 -14.61
C GLU A 173 5.32 18.08 -14.61
N LEU A 174 4.33 17.41 -15.23
CA LEU A 174 2.92 17.80 -15.21
C LEU A 174 2.17 17.28 -13.96
N GLY A 175 2.88 16.67 -13.00
CA GLY A 175 2.29 16.03 -11.82
C GLY A 175 1.29 14.95 -12.22
N HIS A 176 0.11 14.92 -11.60
CA HIS A 176 -0.90 13.90 -11.85
C HIS A 176 -1.59 13.99 -13.24
N ALA A 177 -1.35 15.06 -13.99
CA ALA A 177 -1.88 15.22 -15.35
C ALA A 177 -1.02 14.52 -16.41
N GLY A 178 0.20 14.11 -16.05
CA GLY A 178 1.15 13.46 -16.96
C GLY A 178 1.50 12.02 -16.56
N ALA A 179 2.21 11.35 -17.44
CA ALA A 179 2.88 10.09 -17.14
C ALA A 179 4.32 10.38 -16.68
N GLY A 180 4.73 9.78 -15.58
CA GLY A 180 6.11 9.78 -15.14
C GLY A 180 6.92 8.66 -15.80
N GLU A 181 8.11 8.40 -15.28
CA GLU A 181 8.87 7.21 -15.66
C GLU A 181 8.39 6.02 -14.83
N PHE A 182 7.85 5.02 -15.49
CA PHE A 182 7.32 3.82 -14.83
C PHE A 182 8.28 2.64 -14.99
N ALA A 183 8.33 1.79 -13.97
CA ALA A 183 8.96 0.47 -14.03
C ALA A 183 8.03 -0.56 -14.69
N ASP A 184 8.65 -1.63 -15.21
CA ASP A 184 7.97 -2.82 -15.76
C ASP A 184 8.40 -4.11 -15.05
N ASP A 185 9.23 -3.99 -14.02
CA ASP A 185 9.81 -5.13 -13.32
C ASP A 185 8.86 -5.73 -12.28
N VAL A 186 9.10 -7.00 -11.98
CA VAL A 186 8.59 -7.67 -10.79
C VAL A 186 9.72 -7.77 -9.78
N VAL A 187 9.47 -7.30 -8.57
CA VAL A 187 10.44 -7.38 -7.48
C VAL A 187 9.93 -8.33 -6.40
N ILE A 188 10.84 -9.15 -5.88
CA ILE A 188 10.61 -10.00 -4.71
C ILE A 188 11.48 -9.50 -3.58
N ILE A 189 10.88 -9.35 -2.40
CA ILE A 189 11.57 -8.98 -1.18
C ILE A 189 11.35 -10.10 -0.17
N GLN A 190 12.43 -10.72 0.25
CA GLN A 190 12.41 -11.81 1.22
C GLN A 190 13.00 -11.34 2.53
N PRO A 191 12.21 -11.33 3.63
CA PRO A 191 12.75 -11.12 4.97
C PRO A 191 13.75 -12.22 5.32
N THR A 192 14.97 -11.85 5.74
CA THR A 192 15.95 -12.81 6.20
C THR A 192 15.68 -13.19 7.65
N LYS A 193 15.88 -14.47 7.99
CA LYS A 193 15.66 -14.97 9.36
C LYS A 193 16.79 -14.59 10.32
N GLU A 194 17.94 -14.16 9.82
CA GLU A 194 19.11 -13.80 10.63
C GLU A 194 19.01 -12.32 11.01
N ASN A 195 18.74 -12.06 12.28
CA ASN A 195 18.74 -10.75 12.96
C ASN A 195 17.57 -9.79 12.68
N GLY A 196 16.59 -10.10 11.84
CA GLY A 196 15.36 -9.31 11.68
C GLY A 196 15.50 -7.91 11.05
N ASP A 197 16.72 -7.44 10.78
CA ASP A 197 17.05 -6.09 10.30
C ASP A 197 17.47 -6.03 8.83
N ARG A 198 17.43 -7.17 8.13
CA ARG A 198 17.82 -7.28 6.72
C ARG A 198 16.76 -7.93 5.87
N VAL A 199 16.74 -7.51 4.61
CA VAL A 199 15.96 -8.13 3.55
C VAL A 199 16.84 -8.42 2.35
N GLU A 200 16.54 -9.52 1.67
CA GLU A 200 17.06 -9.77 0.34
C GLU A 200 16.02 -9.32 -0.68
N ALA A 201 16.46 -8.61 -1.68
CA ALA A 201 15.60 -8.18 -2.75
C ALA A 201 16.13 -8.69 -4.09
N LYS A 202 15.24 -9.20 -4.89
CA LYS A 202 15.55 -9.73 -6.22
C LYS A 202 14.57 -9.15 -7.23
N ARG A 203 15.10 -8.62 -8.33
CA ARG A 203 14.32 -8.35 -9.53
C ARG A 203 14.15 -9.66 -10.30
N LEU A 204 12.92 -9.98 -10.70
CA LEU A 204 12.69 -11.08 -11.62
C LEU A 204 12.87 -10.56 -13.04
N GLU A 205 13.65 -11.29 -13.82
CA GLU A 205 13.81 -11.07 -15.25
C GLU A 205 12.89 -12.03 -15.99
N PHE A 206 12.18 -11.52 -16.96
CA PHE A 206 11.30 -12.28 -17.84
C PHE A 206 11.80 -12.13 -19.27
N GLU A 207 11.60 -13.15 -20.09
CA GLU A 207 11.96 -13.12 -21.53
C GLU A 207 11.20 -12.04 -22.29
N GLU A 208 9.96 -11.74 -21.85
CA GLU A 208 9.16 -10.65 -22.37
C GLU A 208 8.70 -9.75 -21.22
N ALA A 209 8.56 -8.45 -21.47
CA ALA A 209 8.06 -7.51 -20.48
C ALA A 209 6.64 -7.88 -20.04
N ILE A 210 6.45 -8.14 -18.75
CA ILE A 210 5.14 -8.48 -18.21
C ILE A 210 4.29 -7.21 -18.05
N GLY A 211 3.37 -7.02 -18.95
CA GLY A 211 2.36 -5.96 -18.89
C GLY A 211 2.85 -4.55 -19.16
N GLY A 212 4.13 -4.36 -19.52
CA GLY A 212 4.72 -3.08 -19.85
C GLY A 212 4.90 -2.13 -18.65
N LYS A 213 5.53 -0.99 -18.92
CA LYS A 213 5.77 0.06 -17.93
C LYS A 213 4.47 0.71 -17.48
N ARG A 214 4.19 0.68 -16.19
CA ARG A 214 2.96 1.25 -15.63
C ARG A 214 3.09 1.67 -14.17
N GLY A 215 2.30 2.65 -13.79
CA GLY A 215 2.06 3.06 -12.40
C GLY A 215 0.57 3.23 -12.13
N TRP A 216 0.18 3.54 -10.89
CA TRP A 216 -1.21 3.80 -10.51
C TRP A 216 -2.16 2.60 -10.72
N HIS A 217 -1.63 1.40 -10.82
CA HIS A 217 -2.37 0.16 -10.97
C HIS A 217 -2.66 -0.48 -9.61
N ALA A 218 -3.63 -1.38 -9.58
CA ALA A 218 -3.96 -2.16 -8.39
C ALA A 218 -3.37 -3.56 -8.49
N GLY A 219 -3.12 -4.19 -7.33
CA GLY A 219 -2.68 -5.57 -7.27
C GLY A 219 -3.27 -6.32 -6.08
N ALA A 220 -3.44 -7.63 -6.25
CA ALA A 220 -3.89 -8.53 -5.19
C ALA A 220 -3.27 -9.91 -5.38
N VAL A 221 -3.00 -10.59 -4.26
CA VAL A 221 -2.57 -11.98 -4.27
C VAL A 221 -3.74 -12.88 -3.92
N ILE A 222 -4.00 -13.86 -4.78
CA ILE A 222 -5.01 -14.90 -4.55
C ILE A 222 -4.34 -16.26 -4.75
N LYS A 223 -4.24 -17.06 -3.70
CA LYS A 223 -3.50 -18.34 -3.69
C LYS A 223 -2.04 -18.11 -4.13
N ASN A 224 -1.61 -18.75 -5.23
CA ASN A 224 -0.24 -18.65 -5.76
C ASN A 224 -0.10 -17.67 -6.93
N THR A 225 -1.07 -16.77 -7.10
CA THR A 225 -1.11 -15.85 -8.23
C THR A 225 -1.16 -14.41 -7.74
N PHE A 226 -0.26 -13.59 -8.25
CA PHE A 226 -0.31 -12.14 -8.09
C PHE A 226 -0.99 -11.53 -9.30
N TYR A 227 -2.15 -10.94 -9.07
CA TYR A 227 -2.95 -10.24 -10.08
C TYR A 227 -2.60 -8.76 -10.06
N VAL A 228 -2.46 -8.18 -11.24
CA VAL A 228 -2.22 -6.74 -11.43
C VAL A 228 -3.22 -6.22 -12.45
N PHE A 229 -3.91 -5.14 -12.15
CA PHE A 229 -4.96 -4.59 -13.01
C PHE A 229 -4.77 -3.10 -13.28
N GLY A 230 -4.87 -2.75 -14.55
CA GLY A 230 -5.00 -1.37 -15.02
C GLY A 230 -3.74 -0.52 -14.85
N GLY A 231 -3.94 0.73 -14.51
CA GLY A 231 -2.89 1.72 -14.28
C GLY A 231 -2.76 2.76 -15.39
N ASN A 232 -1.72 3.57 -15.27
CA ASN A 232 -1.30 4.56 -16.27
C ASN A 232 -0.05 4.05 -17.00
N THR A 233 -0.04 4.14 -18.32
CA THR A 233 1.09 3.78 -19.18
C THR A 233 2.02 4.96 -19.43
N THR A 234 3.16 4.73 -20.07
CA THR A 234 4.10 5.77 -20.49
C THR A 234 3.51 6.77 -21.49
N GLU A 235 2.51 6.35 -22.24
CA GLU A 235 1.74 7.17 -23.19
C GLU A 235 0.67 8.03 -22.50
N ASN A 236 0.61 7.97 -21.17
CA ASN A 236 -0.41 8.62 -20.33
C ASN A 236 -1.84 8.12 -20.63
N GLU A 237 -1.95 6.86 -20.98
CA GLU A 237 -3.23 6.19 -21.21
C GLU A 237 -3.61 5.30 -20.03
N ARG A 238 -4.92 5.23 -19.73
CA ARG A 238 -5.44 4.30 -18.73
C ARG A 238 -5.64 2.92 -19.37
N ASP A 239 -4.93 1.95 -18.81
CA ASP A 239 -4.99 0.56 -19.25
C ASP A 239 -6.08 -0.20 -18.48
N ASN A 240 -6.69 -1.20 -19.09
CA ASN A 240 -7.65 -2.11 -18.48
C ASN A 240 -7.21 -3.57 -18.53
N THR A 241 -5.92 -3.82 -18.78
CA THR A 241 -5.35 -5.16 -18.82
C THR A 241 -5.30 -5.77 -17.42
N LEU A 242 -5.68 -7.04 -17.32
CA LEU A 242 -5.46 -7.87 -16.13
C LEU A 242 -4.28 -8.82 -16.39
N LEU A 243 -3.26 -8.72 -15.55
CA LEU A 243 -2.10 -9.61 -15.57
C LEU A 243 -2.25 -10.63 -14.43
N ALA A 244 -1.81 -11.85 -14.67
CA ALA A 244 -1.72 -12.91 -13.68
C ALA A 244 -0.28 -13.48 -13.68
N ILE A 245 0.43 -13.31 -12.59
CA ILE A 245 1.79 -13.80 -12.40
C ILE A 245 1.71 -15.01 -11.46
N GLU A 246 1.87 -16.20 -12.01
CA GLU A 246 1.80 -17.45 -11.27
C GLU A 246 3.18 -17.90 -10.81
N PHE A 247 3.26 -18.33 -9.55
CA PHE A 247 4.45 -18.90 -8.98
C PHE A 247 4.27 -20.41 -8.88
N GLN A 248 5.11 -21.15 -9.61
CA GLN A 248 5.16 -22.61 -9.48
C GLN A 248 5.82 -22.95 -8.14
N SER A 249 5.17 -23.84 -7.39
CA SER A 249 5.62 -24.35 -6.09
C SER A 249 6.77 -25.34 -6.25
#